data_c357564e91e7a18f4a813190bd863922
#
_entry.id   c357564e91e7a18f4a813190bd863922
#
_cell.length_a   1.000
_cell.length_b   1.000
_cell.length_c   1.000
_cell.angle_alpha   90.00
_cell.angle_beta   90.00
_cell.angle_gamma   90.00
#
_symmetry.space_group_name_H-M   'P 1'
#
loop_
_entity.id
_entity.type
_entity.pdbx_description
1 polymer ?
#
loop_
_entity_poly.entity_id
_entity_poly.type
_entity_poly.pdbx_seq_one_letter_code
_entity_poly.pdbx_strand_id
1 'polypeptide(L)'
;MTNTPPIPPTPRAEPRIRPVPAVARAIAILRLLGRTRHPMNVKSISDELELVPSTCLHILRALAAERLVNFDPASKRYKLGAGILALARGVMETDPFAQAAQPILNEIAGKWKVTAIGVEVIDIHHIIVTALADSQLPFRLHVDIGSRFPALVSASGRLVGAFGGYSESALKAKFDTVRWQSPLSFSDWLQEVEQARHTG
;
A
#
# COMPACT_ATOMS: atom_id res chain seq x y z
N MET A 1 -25.17 16.98 -28.01
CA MET A 1 -23.83 16.77 -27.42
C MET A 1 -23.74 15.29 -27.12
N THR A 2 -23.04 14.54 -27.95
CA THR A 2 -22.90 13.08 -27.85
C THR A 2 -21.90 12.74 -26.76
N ASN A 3 -22.40 12.21 -25.66
CA ASN A 3 -21.59 11.74 -24.52
C ASN A 3 -20.95 10.39 -24.91
N THR A 4 -19.74 10.42 -25.47
CA THR A 4 -18.98 9.20 -25.77
C THR A 4 -18.44 8.67 -24.43
N PRO A 5 -18.78 7.43 -24.04
CA PRO A 5 -18.26 6.86 -22.80
C PRO A 5 -16.73 6.73 -22.88
N PRO A 6 -15.98 6.93 -21.77
CA PRO A 6 -14.54 6.79 -21.75
C PRO A 6 -14.12 5.37 -22.14
N ILE A 7 -13.15 5.29 -23.04
CA ILE A 7 -12.57 4.01 -23.49
C ILE A 7 -11.94 3.32 -22.26
N PRO A 8 -12.31 2.04 -21.98
CA PRO A 8 -11.71 1.33 -20.86
C PRO A 8 -10.20 1.20 -21.08
N PRO A 9 -9.39 1.38 -20.02
CA PRO A 9 -7.93 1.23 -20.13
C PRO A 9 -7.60 -0.20 -20.58
N THR A 10 -6.76 -0.29 -21.62
CA THR A 10 -6.25 -1.57 -22.13
C THR A 10 -5.55 -2.33 -20.98
N PRO A 11 -5.82 -3.63 -20.77
CA PRO A 11 -5.16 -4.41 -19.75
C PRO A 11 -3.63 -4.31 -19.94
N ARG A 12 -2.93 -3.74 -18.98
CA ARG A 12 -1.46 -3.75 -18.98
C ARG A 12 -1.02 -5.18 -18.81
N ALA A 13 -0.41 -5.76 -19.85
CA ALA A 13 0.26 -7.04 -19.76
C ALA A 13 1.31 -6.93 -18.64
N GLU A 14 1.18 -7.76 -17.59
CA GLU A 14 2.18 -7.82 -16.54
C GLU A 14 3.52 -8.23 -17.14
N PRO A 15 4.59 -7.42 -16.96
CA PRO A 15 5.89 -7.79 -17.44
C PRO A 15 6.31 -9.10 -16.77
N ARG A 16 6.80 -10.09 -17.53
CA ARG A 16 7.40 -11.32 -17.00
C ARG A 16 8.67 -10.96 -16.24
N ILE A 17 8.51 -10.64 -14.96
CA ILE A 17 9.61 -10.26 -14.07
C ILE A 17 10.36 -11.52 -13.71
N ARG A 18 11.64 -11.62 -14.12
CA ARG A 18 12.54 -12.64 -13.62
C ARG A 18 12.90 -12.28 -12.16
N PRO A 19 12.53 -13.10 -11.18
CA PRO A 19 12.76 -12.76 -9.79
C PRO A 19 14.25 -12.57 -9.48
N VAL A 20 14.61 -11.50 -8.78
CA VAL A 20 15.95 -11.30 -8.22
C VAL A 20 15.85 -11.50 -6.70
N PRO A 21 16.19 -12.70 -6.20
CA PRO A 21 15.91 -13.07 -4.79
C PRO A 21 16.54 -12.12 -3.77
N ALA A 22 17.72 -11.60 -4.05
CA ALA A 22 18.40 -10.66 -3.14
C ALA A 22 17.62 -9.35 -2.99
N VAL A 23 17.08 -8.82 -4.09
CA VAL A 23 16.27 -7.59 -4.08
C VAL A 23 14.96 -7.83 -3.33
N ALA A 24 14.27 -8.93 -3.61
CA ALA A 24 13.03 -9.27 -2.93
C ALA A 24 13.22 -9.41 -1.41
N ARG A 25 14.31 -10.06 -0.98
CA ARG A 25 14.67 -10.21 0.44
C ARG A 25 15.02 -8.88 1.08
N ALA A 26 15.77 -8.01 0.40
CA ALA A 26 16.09 -6.68 0.89
C ALA A 26 14.82 -5.84 1.12
N ILE A 27 13.89 -5.85 0.17
CA ILE A 27 12.59 -5.17 0.31
C ILE A 27 11.76 -5.77 1.44
N ALA A 28 11.76 -7.11 1.62
CA ALA A 28 11.06 -7.76 2.72
C ALA A 28 11.61 -7.32 4.09
N ILE A 29 12.94 -7.21 4.24
CA ILE A 29 13.60 -6.70 5.44
C ILE A 29 13.19 -5.24 5.71
N LEU A 30 13.24 -4.36 4.71
CA LEU A 30 12.83 -2.95 4.86
C LEU A 30 11.35 -2.84 5.28
N ARG A 31 10.47 -3.63 4.67
CA ARG A 31 9.06 -3.67 5.05
C ARG A 31 8.83 -4.19 6.46
N LEU A 32 9.57 -5.21 6.88
CA LEU A 32 9.49 -5.74 8.24
C LEU A 32 9.91 -4.67 9.26
N LEU A 33 11.07 -4.04 9.06
CA LEU A 33 11.57 -2.98 9.94
C LEU A 33 10.66 -1.75 9.97
N GLY A 34 9.94 -1.46 8.86
CA GLY A 34 8.97 -0.38 8.80
C GLY A 34 7.67 -0.67 9.59
N ARG A 35 7.24 -1.94 9.64
CA ARG A 35 6.05 -2.36 10.41
C ARG A 35 6.33 -2.45 11.91
N THR A 36 7.55 -2.85 12.27
CA THR A 36 7.96 -2.98 13.67
C THR A 36 8.39 -1.62 14.21
N ARG A 37 7.76 -1.18 15.29
CA ARG A 37 8.10 0.10 15.94
C ARG A 37 9.32 0.04 16.85
N HIS A 38 10.03 -1.09 16.87
CA HIS A 38 11.21 -1.34 17.70
C HIS A 38 12.34 -1.95 16.87
N PRO A 39 13.60 -1.66 17.23
CA PRO A 39 14.75 -2.23 16.56
C PRO A 39 14.83 -3.76 16.71
N MET A 40 15.21 -4.48 15.66
CA MET A 40 15.31 -5.94 15.61
C MET A 40 16.74 -6.42 15.42
N ASN A 41 17.09 -7.57 15.97
CA ASN A 41 18.37 -8.22 15.71
C ASN A 41 18.29 -9.15 14.48
N VAL A 42 19.47 -9.61 13.99
CA VAL A 42 19.53 -10.49 12.80
C VAL A 42 18.71 -11.74 12.96
N LYS A 43 18.76 -12.38 14.15
CA LYS A 43 18.03 -13.61 14.41
C LYS A 43 16.52 -13.38 14.27
N SER A 44 15.97 -12.38 14.95
CA SER A 44 14.53 -12.09 14.87
C SER A 44 14.06 -11.74 13.45
N ILE A 45 14.89 -11.02 12.66
CA ILE A 45 14.57 -10.71 11.26
C ILE A 45 14.61 -11.97 10.38
N SER A 46 15.63 -12.81 10.58
CA SER A 46 15.77 -14.04 9.80
C SER A 46 14.68 -15.06 10.12
N ASP A 47 14.29 -15.19 11.38
CA ASP A 47 13.22 -16.09 11.81
C ASP A 47 11.86 -15.62 11.22
N GLU A 48 11.55 -14.32 11.32
CA GLU A 48 10.28 -13.74 10.81
C GLU A 48 10.15 -13.84 9.27
N LEU A 49 11.27 -13.78 8.55
CA LEU A 49 11.29 -13.79 7.08
C LEU A 49 11.73 -15.15 6.50
N GLU A 50 11.93 -16.15 7.34
CA GLU A 50 12.41 -17.49 6.95
C GLU A 50 13.71 -17.43 6.13
N LEU A 51 14.63 -16.52 6.51
CA LEU A 51 15.89 -16.32 5.83
C LEU A 51 17.04 -17.04 6.56
N VAL A 52 18.02 -17.49 5.80
CA VAL A 52 19.29 -17.93 6.39
C VAL A 52 19.97 -16.73 7.07
N PRO A 53 20.41 -16.83 8.36
CA PRO A 53 20.97 -15.72 9.11
C PRO A 53 22.16 -15.02 8.45
N SER A 54 23.04 -15.77 7.78
CA SER A 54 24.17 -15.21 7.03
C SER A 54 23.69 -14.34 5.85
N THR A 55 22.71 -14.81 5.10
CA THR A 55 22.10 -14.04 3.99
C THR A 55 21.44 -12.77 4.51
N CYS A 56 20.68 -12.87 5.61
CA CYS A 56 20.04 -11.73 6.26
C CYS A 56 21.09 -10.68 6.68
N LEU A 57 22.18 -11.11 7.33
CA LEU A 57 23.28 -10.24 7.74
C LEU A 57 23.95 -9.54 6.56
N HIS A 58 24.21 -10.25 5.46
CA HIS A 58 24.82 -9.65 4.27
C HIS A 58 23.92 -8.57 3.67
N ILE A 59 22.61 -8.83 3.56
CA ILE A 59 21.66 -7.84 3.05
C ILE A 59 21.57 -6.64 3.99
N LEU A 60 21.48 -6.85 5.30
CA LEU A 60 21.44 -5.76 6.29
C LEU A 60 22.69 -4.87 6.23
N ARG A 61 23.88 -5.45 6.02
CA ARG A 61 25.12 -4.70 5.84
C ARG A 61 25.10 -3.85 4.56
N ALA A 62 24.60 -4.40 3.45
CA ALA A 62 24.45 -3.65 2.22
C ALA A 62 23.45 -2.49 2.38
N LEU A 63 22.30 -2.74 3.01
CA LEU A 63 21.29 -1.70 3.31
C LEU A 63 21.83 -0.64 4.27
N ALA A 64 22.69 -1.02 5.21
CA ALA A 64 23.33 -0.07 6.13
C ALA A 64 24.38 0.81 5.43
N ALA A 65 25.14 0.26 4.49
CA ALA A 65 26.07 1.02 3.66
C ALA A 65 25.35 2.12 2.86
N GLU A 66 24.13 1.82 2.37
CA GLU A 66 23.25 2.77 1.66
C GLU A 66 22.42 3.66 2.61
N ARG A 67 22.65 3.58 3.92
CA ARG A 67 21.90 4.33 4.96
C ARG A 67 20.39 4.07 4.98
N LEU A 68 19.91 3.02 4.31
CA LEU A 68 18.52 2.59 4.33
C LEU A 68 18.15 1.90 5.64
N VAL A 69 19.15 1.36 6.33
CA VAL A 69 19.02 0.73 7.64
C VAL A 69 20.14 1.28 8.55
N ASN A 70 19.81 1.54 9.81
CA ASN A 70 20.77 1.89 10.85
C ASN A 70 21.05 0.66 11.72
N PHE A 71 22.33 0.43 12.01
CA PHE A 71 22.81 -0.57 12.96
C PHE A 71 23.26 0.11 14.25
N ASP A 72 22.79 -0.38 15.37
CA ASP A 72 23.25 0.01 16.69
C ASP A 72 24.25 -1.05 17.21
N PRO A 73 25.54 -0.70 17.35
CA PRO A 73 26.57 -1.64 17.82
C PRO A 73 26.38 -2.10 19.28
N ALA A 74 25.80 -1.25 20.13
CA ALA A 74 25.60 -1.56 21.54
C ALA A 74 24.51 -2.62 21.73
N SER A 75 23.37 -2.46 21.11
CA SER A 75 22.25 -3.41 21.18
C SER A 75 22.30 -4.51 20.12
N LYS A 76 23.18 -4.41 19.13
CA LYS A 76 23.28 -5.27 17.94
C LYS A 76 21.94 -5.36 17.16
N ARG A 77 21.21 -4.25 17.12
CA ARG A 77 19.89 -4.17 16.50
C ARG A 77 19.89 -3.24 15.29
N TYR A 78 18.93 -3.48 14.42
CA TYR A 78 18.70 -2.75 13.18
C TYR A 78 17.33 -2.06 13.21
N LYS A 79 17.25 -0.85 12.63
CA LYS A 79 16.02 -0.09 12.38
C LYS A 79 16.12 0.60 11.02
N LEU A 80 15.01 1.11 10.50
CA LEU A 80 15.06 1.94 9.28
C LEU A 80 15.99 3.14 9.47
N GLY A 81 16.76 3.43 8.44
CA GLY A 81 17.68 4.56 8.35
C GLY A 81 17.06 5.77 7.66
N ALA A 82 17.67 6.95 7.86
CA ALA A 82 17.20 8.20 7.29
C ALA A 82 17.29 8.24 5.74
N GLY A 83 18.07 7.35 5.11
CA GLY A 83 18.09 7.22 3.65
C GLY A 83 16.73 6.91 3.02
N ILE A 84 15.84 6.25 3.79
CA ILE A 84 14.44 6.01 3.34
C ILE A 84 13.68 7.32 3.14
N LEU A 85 13.94 8.35 3.96
CA LEU A 85 13.25 9.65 3.84
C LEU A 85 13.59 10.36 2.53
N ALA A 86 14.83 10.23 2.06
CA ALA A 86 15.24 10.81 0.78
C ALA A 86 14.50 10.16 -0.40
N LEU A 87 14.31 8.85 -0.36
CA LEU A 87 13.56 8.12 -1.37
C LEU A 87 12.05 8.48 -1.32
N ALA A 88 11.48 8.52 -0.11
CA ALA A 88 10.07 8.87 0.08
C ALA A 88 9.77 10.30 -0.37
N ARG A 89 10.66 11.25 -0.07
CA ARG A 89 10.54 12.65 -0.48
C ARG A 89 10.42 12.78 -1.99
N GLY A 90 11.27 12.08 -2.76
CA GLY A 90 11.21 12.09 -4.21
C GLY A 90 9.84 11.69 -4.77
N VAL A 91 9.18 10.70 -4.16
CA VAL A 91 7.81 10.32 -4.54
C VAL A 91 6.81 11.39 -4.13
N MET A 92 6.84 11.85 -2.87
CA MET A 92 5.86 12.80 -2.33
C MET A 92 5.88 14.16 -3.05
N GLU A 93 7.05 14.61 -3.51
CA GLU A 93 7.19 15.89 -4.24
C GLU A 93 6.73 15.80 -5.70
N THR A 94 6.74 14.62 -6.30
CA THR A 94 6.47 14.44 -7.73
C THR A 94 5.14 13.74 -8.03
N ASP A 95 4.38 13.34 -7.00
CA ASP A 95 3.08 12.66 -7.19
C ASP A 95 1.98 13.66 -7.60
N PRO A 96 1.55 13.68 -8.88
CA PRO A 96 0.53 14.62 -9.34
C PRO A 96 -0.84 14.35 -8.71
N PHE A 97 -1.13 13.07 -8.37
CA PHE A 97 -2.38 12.70 -7.73
C PHE A 97 -2.45 13.27 -6.31
N ALA A 98 -1.41 13.07 -5.50
CA ALA A 98 -1.38 13.61 -4.14
C ALA A 98 -1.50 15.14 -4.14
N GLN A 99 -0.83 15.83 -5.05
CA GLN A 99 -0.93 17.29 -5.19
C GLN A 99 -2.34 17.75 -5.56
N ALA A 100 -2.98 17.09 -6.52
CA ALA A 100 -4.34 17.42 -6.95
C ALA A 100 -5.40 17.06 -5.91
N ALA A 101 -5.22 15.95 -5.20
CA ALA A 101 -6.17 15.45 -4.20
C ALA A 101 -6.12 16.25 -2.90
N GLN A 102 -4.97 16.74 -2.47
CA GLN A 102 -4.79 17.36 -1.15
C GLN A 102 -5.77 18.50 -0.83
N PRO A 103 -6.04 19.47 -1.74
CA PRO A 103 -7.02 20.53 -1.48
C PRO A 103 -8.43 19.97 -1.25
N ILE A 104 -8.84 18.97 -2.03
CA ILE A 104 -10.15 18.32 -1.94
C ILE A 104 -10.28 17.58 -0.63
N LEU A 105 -9.23 16.83 -0.24
CA LEU A 105 -9.20 16.11 1.03
C LEU A 105 -9.29 17.05 2.23
N ASN A 106 -8.60 18.20 2.16
CA ASN A 106 -8.65 19.23 3.20
C ASN A 106 -10.07 19.82 3.35
N GLU A 107 -10.76 20.07 2.24
CA GLU A 107 -12.14 20.54 2.24
C GLU A 107 -13.09 19.51 2.88
N ILE A 108 -12.98 18.24 2.46
CA ILE A 108 -13.78 17.14 3.03
C ILE A 108 -13.53 16.99 4.53
N ALA A 109 -12.27 16.93 4.93
CA ALA A 109 -11.89 16.79 6.33
C ALA A 109 -12.38 17.97 7.19
N GLY A 110 -12.26 19.18 6.68
CA GLY A 110 -12.72 20.38 7.36
C GLY A 110 -14.23 20.48 7.49
N LYS A 111 -14.95 20.18 6.40
CA LYS A 111 -16.41 20.26 6.32
C LYS A 111 -17.12 19.16 7.13
N TRP A 112 -16.66 17.93 6.99
CA TRP A 112 -17.33 16.77 7.57
C TRP A 112 -16.71 16.28 8.88
N LYS A 113 -15.59 16.90 9.31
CA LYS A 113 -14.86 16.52 10.54
C LYS A 113 -14.42 15.05 10.53
N VAL A 114 -14.00 14.54 9.38
CA VAL A 114 -13.52 13.18 9.15
C VAL A 114 -12.07 13.18 8.69
N THR A 115 -11.36 12.08 8.91
CA THR A 115 -10.08 11.85 8.22
C THR A 115 -10.37 11.46 6.78
N ALA A 116 -9.86 12.23 5.83
CA ALA A 116 -9.96 11.96 4.40
C ALA A 116 -8.63 11.44 3.86
N ILE A 117 -8.67 10.38 3.07
CA ILE A 117 -7.47 9.76 2.50
C ILE A 117 -7.56 9.67 0.99
N GLY A 118 -6.45 9.96 0.31
CA GLY A 118 -6.24 9.65 -1.09
C GLY A 118 -5.45 8.34 -1.21
N VAL A 119 -5.94 7.44 -2.05
CA VAL A 119 -5.31 6.13 -2.24
C VAL A 119 -4.97 5.89 -3.69
N GLU A 120 -3.83 5.26 -3.92
CA GLU A 120 -3.40 4.79 -5.23
C GLU A 120 -3.54 3.26 -5.30
N VAL A 121 -4.05 2.76 -6.42
CA VAL A 121 -4.20 1.32 -6.67
C VAL A 121 -2.86 0.79 -7.19
N ILE A 122 -2.15 0.03 -6.36
CA ILE A 122 -0.89 -0.61 -6.77
C ILE A 122 -1.17 -1.79 -7.70
N ASP A 123 -2.06 -2.65 -7.26
CA ASP A 123 -2.49 -3.86 -7.96
C ASP A 123 -3.83 -4.36 -7.39
N ILE A 124 -4.31 -5.49 -7.87
CA ILE A 124 -5.53 -6.14 -7.35
C ILE A 124 -5.40 -6.58 -5.87
N HIS A 125 -4.18 -6.62 -5.33
CA HIS A 125 -3.95 -7.07 -3.96
C HIS A 125 -3.96 -5.92 -2.96
N HIS A 126 -3.45 -4.72 -3.37
CA HIS A 126 -3.20 -3.62 -2.44
C HIS A 126 -3.47 -2.25 -3.02
N ILE A 127 -3.98 -1.38 -2.16
CA ILE A 127 -3.97 0.07 -2.31
C ILE A 127 -2.98 0.68 -1.31
N ILE A 128 -2.45 1.85 -1.61
CA ILE A 128 -1.55 2.60 -0.73
C ILE A 128 -2.09 4.01 -0.52
N VAL A 129 -1.97 4.52 0.70
CA VAL A 129 -2.33 5.90 1.02
C VAL A 129 -1.20 6.82 0.56
N THR A 130 -1.50 7.74 -0.35
CA THR A 130 -0.53 8.71 -0.88
C THR A 130 -0.86 10.15 -0.48
N ALA A 131 -2.10 10.43 -0.09
CA ALA A 131 -2.52 11.73 0.42
C ALA A 131 -3.42 11.57 1.65
N LEU A 132 -3.34 12.51 2.58
CA LEU A 132 -4.05 12.47 3.85
C LEU A 132 -4.43 13.87 4.31
N ALA A 133 -5.68 14.03 4.77
CA ALA A 133 -6.13 15.18 5.53
C ALA A 133 -6.75 14.72 6.86
N ASP A 134 -6.12 15.11 7.94
CA ASP A 134 -6.53 14.69 9.29
C ASP A 134 -7.76 15.45 9.78
N SER A 135 -8.64 14.72 10.45
CA SER A 135 -9.70 15.30 11.26
C SER A 135 -9.11 15.96 12.52
N GLN A 136 -9.66 17.11 12.90
CA GLN A 136 -9.28 17.81 14.14
C GLN A 136 -9.94 17.20 15.39
N LEU A 137 -10.62 16.06 15.27
CA LEU A 137 -11.31 15.42 16.40
C LEU A 137 -10.34 14.61 17.26
N PRO A 138 -10.60 14.54 18.59
CA PRO A 138 -9.80 13.73 19.52
C PRO A 138 -9.86 12.23 19.20
N PHE A 139 -11.01 11.74 18.71
CA PHE A 139 -11.20 10.37 18.25
C PHE A 139 -11.17 10.33 16.72
N ARG A 140 -10.15 9.68 16.15
CA ARG A 140 -9.99 9.54 14.72
C ARG A 140 -9.35 8.20 14.36
N LEU A 141 -9.63 7.72 13.17
CA LEU A 141 -8.89 6.62 12.60
C LEU A 141 -7.46 7.10 12.28
N HIS A 142 -6.48 6.47 12.90
CA HIS A 142 -5.07 6.78 12.62
C HIS A 142 -4.61 5.99 11.39
N VAL A 143 -4.31 6.73 10.33
CA VAL A 143 -3.77 6.20 9.07
C VAL A 143 -2.59 7.09 8.68
N ASP A 144 -1.52 6.50 8.21
CA ASP A 144 -0.33 7.22 7.75
C ASP A 144 -0.19 7.13 6.22
N ILE A 145 0.44 8.13 5.61
CA ILE A 145 0.90 8.05 4.22
C ILE A 145 1.85 6.84 4.11
N GLY A 146 1.69 6.04 3.05
CA GLY A 146 2.40 4.77 2.88
C GLY A 146 1.71 3.56 3.50
N SER A 147 0.61 3.74 4.26
CA SER A 147 -0.21 2.63 4.74
C SER A 147 -0.79 1.84 3.57
N ARG A 148 -0.76 0.50 3.69
CA ARG A 148 -1.27 -0.41 2.66
C ARG A 148 -2.49 -1.15 3.17
N PHE A 149 -3.52 -1.21 2.32
CA PHE A 149 -4.75 -1.95 2.60
C PHE A 149 -5.03 -2.97 1.49
N PRO A 150 -5.76 -4.05 1.79
CA PRO A 150 -6.24 -4.95 0.75
C PRO A 150 -7.13 -4.19 -0.24
N ALA A 151 -6.91 -4.40 -1.55
CA ALA A 151 -7.54 -3.59 -2.59
C ALA A 151 -9.06 -3.75 -2.67
N LEU A 152 -9.60 -4.94 -2.36
CA LEU A 152 -11.03 -5.24 -2.57
C LEU A 152 -11.92 -5.00 -1.34
N VAL A 153 -11.36 -4.53 -0.22
CA VAL A 153 -12.14 -4.26 1.00
C VAL A 153 -12.71 -2.82 1.00
N SER A 154 -13.70 -2.59 1.85
CA SER A 154 -14.36 -1.28 2.05
C SER A 154 -14.97 -0.67 0.77
N ALA A 155 -15.39 0.59 0.83
CA ALA A 155 -15.90 1.34 -0.32
C ALA A 155 -14.86 1.44 -1.45
N SER A 156 -13.57 1.66 -1.10
CA SER A 156 -12.48 1.70 -2.08
C SER A 156 -12.39 0.42 -2.91
N GLY A 157 -12.68 -0.73 -2.31
CA GLY A 157 -12.64 -2.01 -3.02
C GLY A 157 -13.71 -2.13 -4.10
N ARG A 158 -14.88 -1.50 -3.93
CA ARG A 158 -15.92 -1.43 -4.95
C ARG A 158 -15.47 -0.58 -6.13
N LEU A 159 -14.80 0.54 -5.85
CA LEU A 159 -14.23 1.41 -6.89
C LEU A 159 -13.09 0.70 -7.63
N VAL A 160 -12.24 -0.04 -6.94
CA VAL A 160 -11.19 -0.88 -7.57
C VAL A 160 -11.82 -1.93 -8.49
N GLY A 161 -12.88 -2.60 -8.06
CA GLY A 161 -13.63 -3.55 -8.89
C GLY A 161 -14.29 -2.89 -10.10
N ALA A 162 -14.86 -1.69 -9.91
CA ALA A 162 -15.60 -0.96 -10.95
C ALA A 162 -14.67 -0.35 -12.02
N PHE A 163 -13.53 0.22 -11.60
CA PHE A 163 -12.70 1.08 -12.45
C PHE A 163 -11.27 0.56 -12.65
N GLY A 164 -10.85 -0.50 -11.95
CA GLY A 164 -9.48 -1.01 -12.02
C GLY A 164 -9.13 -1.82 -13.27
N GLY A 165 -10.11 -2.09 -14.15
CA GLY A 165 -9.89 -2.82 -15.42
C GLY A 165 -9.61 -4.31 -15.24
N TYR A 166 -9.90 -4.89 -14.08
CA TYR A 166 -9.70 -6.31 -13.81
C TYR A 166 -10.83 -7.17 -14.37
N SER A 167 -10.51 -8.38 -14.83
CA SER A 167 -11.52 -9.36 -15.22
C SER A 167 -12.28 -9.89 -14.00
N GLU A 168 -13.54 -10.30 -14.20
CA GLU A 168 -14.35 -10.90 -13.14
C GLU A 168 -13.67 -12.13 -12.52
N SER A 169 -12.99 -12.95 -13.34
CA SER A 169 -12.23 -14.11 -12.85
C SER A 169 -11.08 -13.71 -11.94
N ALA A 170 -10.34 -12.63 -12.25
CA ALA A 170 -9.28 -12.12 -11.40
C ALA A 170 -9.83 -11.54 -10.09
N LEU A 171 -10.94 -10.79 -10.16
CA LEU A 171 -11.64 -10.28 -8.99
C LEU A 171 -12.13 -11.41 -8.09
N LYS A 172 -12.75 -12.47 -8.66
CA LYS A 172 -13.21 -13.64 -7.92
C LYS A 172 -12.06 -14.35 -7.22
N ALA A 173 -10.99 -14.64 -7.96
CA ALA A 173 -9.80 -15.30 -7.38
C ALA A 173 -9.21 -14.51 -6.21
N LYS A 174 -9.17 -13.17 -6.33
CA LYS A 174 -8.69 -12.32 -5.22
C LYS A 174 -9.68 -12.23 -4.08
N PHE A 175 -10.99 -12.09 -4.38
CA PHE A 175 -12.07 -12.02 -3.39
C PHE A 175 -12.03 -13.22 -2.44
N ASP A 176 -11.83 -14.43 -2.99
CA ASP A 176 -11.77 -15.69 -2.22
C ASP A 176 -10.57 -15.77 -1.26
N THR A 177 -9.53 -14.93 -1.46
CA THR A 177 -8.38 -14.84 -0.54
C THR A 177 -8.55 -13.80 0.56
N VAL A 178 -9.58 -12.97 0.49
CA VAL A 178 -9.83 -11.90 1.47
C VAL A 178 -10.48 -12.47 2.73
N ARG A 179 -9.98 -12.06 3.89
CA ARG A 179 -10.64 -12.33 5.18
C ARG A 179 -11.74 -11.31 5.41
N TRP A 180 -12.96 -11.67 5.10
CA TRP A 180 -14.13 -10.83 5.36
C TRP A 180 -14.53 -10.91 6.84
N GLN A 181 -14.80 -9.77 7.48
CA GLN A 181 -15.29 -9.74 8.87
C GLN A 181 -16.72 -10.25 8.99
N SER A 182 -17.55 -10.00 7.99
CA SER A 182 -18.91 -10.51 7.89
C SER A 182 -19.03 -11.35 6.62
N PRO A 183 -19.86 -12.40 6.62
CA PRO A 183 -20.12 -13.18 5.42
C PRO A 183 -20.61 -12.27 4.28
N LEU A 184 -19.91 -12.33 3.15
CA LEU A 184 -20.26 -11.59 1.94
C LEU A 184 -20.06 -12.54 0.76
N SER A 185 -21.09 -12.71 -0.06
CA SER A 185 -20.95 -13.49 -1.28
C SER A 185 -20.28 -12.67 -2.38
N PHE A 186 -19.59 -13.34 -3.30
CA PHE A 186 -18.99 -12.64 -4.44
C PHE A 186 -20.05 -11.98 -5.32
N SER A 187 -21.24 -12.59 -5.47
CA SER A 187 -22.35 -12.01 -6.23
C SER A 187 -22.86 -10.71 -5.62
N ASP A 188 -23.01 -10.66 -4.28
CA ASP A 188 -23.46 -9.43 -3.61
C ASP A 188 -22.40 -8.34 -3.71
N TRP A 189 -21.12 -8.71 -3.52
CA TRP A 189 -20.01 -7.79 -3.70
C TRP A 189 -19.95 -7.24 -5.13
N LEU A 190 -20.20 -8.08 -6.14
CA LEU A 190 -20.21 -7.67 -7.55
C LEU A 190 -21.38 -6.73 -7.87
N GLN A 191 -22.55 -6.93 -7.25
CA GLN A 191 -23.66 -5.99 -7.36
C GLN A 191 -23.30 -4.61 -6.80
N GLU A 192 -22.62 -4.56 -5.65
CA GLU A 192 -22.13 -3.30 -5.08
C GLU A 192 -21.06 -2.63 -5.97
N VAL A 193 -20.21 -3.42 -6.64
CA VAL A 193 -19.24 -2.92 -7.65
C VAL A 193 -19.98 -2.31 -8.85
N GLU A 194 -21.02 -2.96 -9.34
CA GLU A 194 -21.82 -2.45 -10.46
C GLU A 194 -22.58 -1.18 -10.07
N GLN A 195 -23.11 -1.13 -8.86
CA GLN A 195 -23.72 0.10 -8.32
C GLN A 195 -22.69 1.24 -8.25
N ALA A 196 -21.48 0.98 -7.74
CA ALA A 196 -20.40 1.98 -7.69
C ALA A 196 -19.99 2.47 -9.08
N ARG A 197 -20.10 1.64 -10.12
CA ARG A 197 -19.85 2.04 -11.51
C ARG A 197 -20.87 3.06 -12.03
N HIS A 198 -22.10 3.01 -11.55
CA HIS A 198 -23.18 3.91 -11.97
C HIS A 198 -23.26 5.19 -11.12
N THR A 199 -22.91 5.12 -9.85
CA THR A 199 -23.08 6.24 -8.90
C THR A 199 -21.78 7.00 -8.60
N GLY A 200 -20.63 6.43 -8.88
CA GLY A 200 -19.30 6.98 -8.57
C GLY A 200 -18.85 6.62 -7.17
#